data_54cfe1fdcf61ee263f134c3a8256620b
#
_entry.id   54cfe1fdcf61ee263f134c3a8256620b
#
_cell.length_a   1.000
_cell.length_b   1.000
_cell.length_c   1.000
_cell.angle_alpha   90.00
_cell.angle_beta   90.00
_cell.angle_gamma   90.00
#
_symmetry.space_group_name_H-M   'P 1'
#
loop_
_entity.id
_entity.type
_entity.pdbx_description
1 polymer ?
#
loop_
_entity_poly.entity_id
_entity_poly.type
_entity_poly.pdbx_seq_one_letter_code
_entity_poly.pdbx_strand_id
1 'polypeptide(L)'
;MNGMKGRTVLVTGSTDGIGKRTAHDLAAMGATVLLHGRNASKGAAAAEEIARSTGTDRPRYINADLSSLSEVRRMAAELKDVDIDVLINNAGIGTGPPGAEREESRDGYELRMAVNYLAPFLLTHLLLPNLRSSAPSRIVNVASLGQSRVDLDDLMMERGYERWDAYGQSKLALIMFTMELASRLAGSGVTVNAVHPGTMLDTKMVRETASPPRGDVQEGADSLTFLAASPRLEGVTGRFFDRQREERADRQAYDAGARRELYRQSVALTGLEPEAAIPLQEAGLQRSDR
;
A
#
# COMPACT_ATOMS: atom_id res chain seq x y z
N MET A 1 -10.50 -24.66 -1.79
CA MET A 1 -9.80 -23.74 -0.88
C MET A 1 -10.55 -22.40 -0.88
N ASN A 2 -11.54 -22.21 0.00
CA ASN A 2 -12.42 -21.04 -0.01
C ASN A 2 -12.10 -20.05 1.14
N GLY A 3 -10.81 -19.84 1.43
CA GLY A 3 -10.38 -19.04 2.59
C GLY A 3 -10.72 -17.54 2.54
N MET A 4 -11.14 -17.05 1.36
CA MET A 4 -11.52 -15.63 1.15
C MET A 4 -12.97 -15.46 0.68
N LYS A 5 -13.79 -16.50 0.77
CA LYS A 5 -15.18 -16.43 0.33
C LYS A 5 -15.96 -15.38 1.17
N GLY A 6 -16.65 -14.48 0.46
CA GLY A 6 -17.42 -13.39 1.05
C GLY A 6 -16.58 -12.18 1.47
N ARG A 7 -15.26 -12.19 1.19
CA ARG A 7 -14.38 -11.04 1.43
C ARG A 7 -14.18 -10.22 0.17
N THR A 8 -14.23 -8.90 0.31
CA THR A 8 -13.91 -7.95 -0.77
C THR A 8 -12.49 -7.43 -0.60
N VAL A 9 -11.69 -7.53 -1.65
CA VAL A 9 -10.27 -7.12 -1.65
C VAL A 9 -10.03 -6.09 -2.73
N LEU A 10 -9.55 -4.91 -2.35
CA LEU A 10 -9.04 -3.90 -3.28
C LEU A 10 -7.52 -4.05 -3.44
N VAL A 11 -7.06 -4.26 -4.68
CA VAL A 11 -5.64 -4.34 -5.02
C VAL A 11 -5.26 -3.19 -5.93
N THR A 12 -4.46 -2.24 -5.43
CA THR A 12 -3.97 -1.16 -6.29
C THR A 12 -2.83 -1.65 -7.20
N GLY A 13 -2.76 -1.13 -8.45
CA GLY A 13 -1.74 -1.56 -9.42
C GLY A 13 -1.87 -3.02 -9.84
N SER A 14 -3.10 -3.49 -10.04
CA SER A 14 -3.42 -4.90 -10.30
C SER A 14 -3.70 -5.24 -11.78
N THR A 15 -3.19 -4.42 -12.70
CA THR A 15 -3.30 -4.70 -14.15
C THR A 15 -2.10 -5.43 -14.73
N ASP A 16 -1.02 -5.60 -13.93
CA ASP A 16 0.23 -6.24 -14.34
C ASP A 16 1.00 -6.74 -13.11
N GLY A 17 2.03 -7.56 -13.32
CA GLY A 17 3.01 -7.99 -12.32
C GLY A 17 2.39 -8.60 -11.06
N ILE A 18 2.99 -8.29 -9.91
CA ILE A 18 2.63 -8.86 -8.60
C ILE A 18 1.15 -8.60 -8.27
N GLY A 19 0.67 -7.35 -8.47
CA GLY A 19 -0.71 -6.99 -8.14
C GLY A 19 -1.75 -7.79 -8.94
N LYS A 20 -1.51 -8.01 -10.23
CA LYS A 20 -2.40 -8.83 -11.07
C LYS A 20 -2.39 -10.29 -10.61
N ARG A 21 -1.22 -10.84 -10.31
CA ARG A 21 -1.10 -12.22 -9.83
C ARG A 21 -1.75 -12.40 -8.46
N THR A 22 -1.54 -11.46 -7.52
CA THR A 22 -2.22 -11.46 -6.22
C THR A 22 -3.74 -11.40 -6.37
N ALA A 23 -4.23 -10.52 -7.26
CA ALA A 23 -5.66 -10.40 -7.55
C ALA A 23 -6.24 -11.72 -8.08
N HIS A 24 -5.52 -12.38 -8.99
CA HIS A 24 -5.88 -13.71 -9.50
C HIS A 24 -5.96 -14.76 -8.37
N ASP A 25 -4.93 -14.83 -7.52
CA ASP A 25 -4.84 -15.84 -6.47
C ASP A 25 -5.93 -15.65 -5.40
N LEU A 26 -6.22 -14.40 -5.02
CA LEU A 26 -7.31 -14.06 -4.11
C LEU A 26 -8.69 -14.36 -4.71
N ALA A 27 -8.89 -14.08 -6.01
CA ALA A 27 -10.12 -14.48 -6.71
C ALA A 27 -10.31 -16.01 -6.72
N ALA A 28 -9.24 -16.76 -7.01
CA ALA A 28 -9.25 -18.23 -6.94
C ALA A 28 -9.54 -18.77 -5.53
N MET A 29 -9.23 -17.99 -4.46
CA MET A 29 -9.60 -18.28 -3.07
C MET A 29 -11.05 -17.88 -2.73
N GLY A 30 -11.82 -17.34 -3.68
CA GLY A 30 -13.22 -16.96 -3.54
C GLY A 30 -13.48 -15.52 -3.11
N ALA A 31 -12.47 -14.64 -3.14
CA ALA A 31 -12.67 -13.22 -2.85
C ALA A 31 -13.40 -12.50 -4.00
N THR A 32 -14.20 -11.48 -3.66
CA THR A 32 -14.60 -10.44 -4.61
C THR A 32 -13.44 -9.47 -4.76
N VAL A 33 -12.82 -9.44 -5.94
CA VAL A 33 -11.64 -8.60 -6.16
C VAL A 33 -12.00 -7.33 -6.92
N LEU A 34 -11.51 -6.20 -6.39
CA LEU A 34 -11.56 -4.88 -7.04
C LEU A 34 -10.17 -4.58 -7.61
N LEU A 35 -10.09 -4.44 -8.92
CA LEU A 35 -8.85 -4.12 -9.62
C LEU A 35 -8.69 -2.62 -9.78
N HIS A 36 -7.46 -2.14 -9.68
CA HIS A 36 -7.14 -0.75 -9.95
C HIS A 36 -5.92 -0.61 -10.85
N GLY A 37 -5.93 0.42 -11.68
CA GLY A 37 -4.81 0.84 -12.52
C GLY A 37 -5.12 2.12 -13.29
N ARG A 38 -4.17 2.64 -14.04
CA ARG A 38 -4.30 3.90 -14.80
C ARG A 38 -4.60 3.70 -16.30
N ASN A 39 -4.78 2.47 -16.75
CA ASN A 39 -5.06 2.16 -18.15
C ASN A 39 -6.28 1.26 -18.26
N ALA A 40 -7.38 1.81 -18.79
CA ALA A 40 -8.66 1.14 -18.86
C ALA A 40 -8.64 -0.14 -19.70
N SER A 41 -7.92 -0.16 -20.84
CA SER A 41 -7.82 -1.35 -21.68
C SER A 41 -7.06 -2.49 -21.01
N LYS A 42 -5.96 -2.19 -20.32
CA LYS A 42 -5.23 -3.20 -19.50
C LYS A 42 -6.09 -3.69 -18.34
N GLY A 43 -6.86 -2.81 -17.71
CA GLY A 43 -7.78 -3.17 -16.63
C GLY A 43 -8.86 -4.13 -17.09
N ALA A 44 -9.51 -3.82 -18.23
CA ALA A 44 -10.52 -4.69 -18.84
C ALA A 44 -9.95 -6.08 -19.20
N ALA A 45 -8.75 -6.12 -19.80
CA ALA A 45 -8.08 -7.36 -20.15
C ALA A 45 -7.72 -8.20 -18.91
N ALA A 46 -7.19 -7.57 -17.84
CA ALA A 46 -6.86 -8.26 -16.60
C ALA A 46 -8.11 -8.84 -15.91
N ALA A 47 -9.22 -8.08 -15.87
CA ALA A 47 -10.47 -8.54 -15.31
C ALA A 47 -11.03 -9.76 -16.06
N GLU A 48 -10.99 -9.73 -17.39
CA GLU A 48 -11.44 -10.84 -18.25
C GLU A 48 -10.56 -12.09 -18.07
N GLU A 49 -9.24 -11.90 -18.02
CA GLU A 49 -8.29 -12.99 -17.83
C GLU A 49 -8.49 -13.68 -16.45
N ILE A 50 -8.65 -12.89 -15.40
CA ILE A 50 -8.89 -13.42 -14.04
C ILE A 50 -10.22 -14.20 -14.02
N ALA A 51 -11.31 -13.63 -14.50
CA ALA A 51 -12.60 -14.32 -14.53
C ALA A 51 -12.53 -15.67 -15.27
N ARG A 52 -11.92 -15.68 -16.45
CA ARG A 52 -11.79 -16.87 -17.27
C ARG A 52 -10.92 -17.96 -16.61
N SER A 53 -9.80 -17.56 -15.98
CA SER A 53 -8.84 -18.53 -15.41
C SER A 53 -9.27 -19.07 -14.05
N THR A 54 -10.05 -18.29 -13.27
CA THR A 54 -10.50 -18.68 -11.94
C THR A 54 -11.93 -19.24 -11.91
N GLY A 55 -12.71 -19.00 -12.98
CA GLY A 55 -14.13 -19.33 -13.03
C GLY A 55 -15.01 -18.48 -12.11
N THR A 56 -14.51 -17.31 -11.68
CA THR A 56 -15.23 -16.36 -10.84
C THR A 56 -15.94 -15.30 -11.67
N ASP A 57 -16.80 -14.49 -11.05
CA ASP A 57 -17.36 -13.30 -11.67
C ASP A 57 -16.23 -12.35 -12.08
N ARG A 58 -16.48 -11.58 -13.13
CA ARG A 58 -15.52 -10.61 -13.64
C ARG A 58 -15.24 -9.52 -12.60
N PRO A 59 -13.98 -9.37 -12.15
CA PRO A 59 -13.61 -8.32 -11.20
C PRO A 59 -13.99 -6.92 -11.70
N ARG A 60 -14.51 -6.08 -10.80
CA ARG A 60 -14.72 -4.66 -11.10
C ARG A 60 -13.37 -3.97 -11.20
N TYR A 61 -13.20 -3.17 -12.25
CA TYR A 61 -12.00 -2.36 -12.45
C TYR A 61 -12.28 -0.89 -12.16
N ILE A 62 -11.38 -0.26 -11.42
CA ILE A 62 -11.40 1.17 -11.06
C ILE A 62 -10.20 1.83 -11.72
N ASN A 63 -10.46 2.87 -12.51
CA ASN A 63 -9.41 3.63 -13.18
C ASN A 63 -9.02 4.84 -12.34
N ALA A 64 -7.74 4.98 -11.99
CA ALA A 64 -7.20 6.17 -11.36
C ALA A 64 -5.69 6.26 -11.58
N ASP A 65 -5.16 7.48 -11.69
CA ASP A 65 -3.72 7.74 -11.68
C ASP A 65 -3.30 8.21 -10.29
N LEU A 66 -2.54 7.38 -9.58
CA LEU A 66 -2.07 7.68 -8.22
C LEU A 66 -1.03 8.81 -8.15
N SER A 67 -0.57 9.33 -9.28
CA SER A 67 0.20 10.57 -9.32
C SER A 67 -0.67 11.83 -9.19
N SER A 68 -1.99 11.67 -8.99
CA SER A 68 -2.95 12.77 -8.79
C SER A 68 -3.80 12.51 -7.56
N LEU A 69 -3.67 13.34 -6.55
CA LEU A 69 -4.47 13.25 -5.31
C LEU A 69 -5.97 13.45 -5.58
N SER A 70 -6.34 14.24 -6.60
CA SER A 70 -7.73 14.39 -7.02
C SER A 70 -8.31 13.10 -7.58
N GLU A 71 -7.53 12.32 -8.34
CA GLU A 71 -7.96 11.00 -8.83
C GLU A 71 -8.04 9.96 -7.71
N VAL A 72 -7.14 10.03 -6.71
CA VAL A 72 -7.25 9.21 -5.49
C VAL A 72 -8.56 9.49 -4.74
N ARG A 73 -8.93 10.77 -4.59
CA ARG A 73 -10.22 11.16 -3.97
C ARG A 73 -11.41 10.67 -4.77
N ARG A 74 -11.38 10.81 -6.09
CA ARG A 74 -12.44 10.30 -6.97
C ARG A 74 -12.60 8.78 -6.85
N MET A 75 -11.48 8.05 -6.83
CA MET A 75 -11.47 6.60 -6.63
C MET A 75 -12.09 6.21 -5.29
N ALA A 76 -11.72 6.88 -4.20
CA ALA A 76 -12.29 6.61 -2.89
C ALA A 76 -13.80 6.92 -2.86
N ALA A 77 -14.23 8.03 -3.46
CA ALA A 77 -15.64 8.39 -3.57
C ALA A 77 -16.47 7.35 -4.38
N GLU A 78 -15.88 6.78 -5.43
CA GLU A 78 -16.51 5.68 -6.21
C GLU A 78 -16.70 4.40 -5.38
N LEU A 79 -15.90 4.22 -4.33
CA LEU A 79 -15.91 3.05 -3.45
C LEU A 79 -16.62 3.29 -2.11
N LYS A 80 -17.21 4.47 -1.88
CA LYS A 80 -17.75 4.88 -0.58
C LYS A 80 -18.76 3.90 0.04
N ASP A 81 -19.56 3.24 -0.81
CA ASP A 81 -20.61 2.32 -0.39
C ASP A 81 -20.21 0.83 -0.57
N VAL A 82 -18.92 0.55 -0.72
CA VAL A 82 -18.39 -0.80 -0.90
C VAL A 82 -17.74 -1.27 0.41
N ASP A 83 -18.21 -2.36 0.96
CA ASP A 83 -17.53 -3.02 2.07
C ASP A 83 -16.19 -3.57 1.59
N ILE A 84 -15.11 -3.16 2.26
CA ILE A 84 -13.73 -3.55 1.91
C ILE A 84 -13.11 -4.26 3.11
N ASP A 85 -12.87 -5.56 2.96
CA ASP A 85 -12.23 -6.37 4.00
C ASP A 85 -10.69 -6.26 3.96
N VAL A 86 -10.13 -6.10 2.76
CA VAL A 86 -8.68 -6.00 2.58
C VAL A 86 -8.32 -4.91 1.58
N LEU A 87 -7.46 -3.99 1.97
CA LEU A 87 -6.82 -3.02 1.10
C LEU A 87 -5.36 -3.40 0.90
N ILE A 88 -4.95 -3.67 -0.35
CA ILE A 88 -3.55 -3.90 -0.73
C ILE A 88 -3.04 -2.70 -1.51
N ASN A 89 -2.25 -1.85 -0.87
CA ASN A 89 -1.52 -0.75 -1.47
C ASN A 89 -0.29 -1.30 -2.18
N ASN A 90 -0.49 -1.88 -3.37
CA ASN A 90 0.56 -2.51 -4.17
C ASN A 90 1.11 -1.59 -5.27
N ALA A 91 0.29 -0.68 -5.80
CA ALA A 91 0.76 0.23 -6.84
C ALA A 91 2.03 0.98 -6.41
N GLY A 92 2.99 1.07 -7.31
CA GLY A 92 4.22 1.79 -7.05
C GLY A 92 5.06 1.93 -8.30
N ILE A 93 6.02 2.83 -8.23
CA ILE A 93 7.04 3.07 -9.26
C ILE A 93 8.43 2.85 -8.66
N GLY A 94 9.36 2.39 -9.50
CA GLY A 94 10.75 2.13 -9.10
C GLY A 94 11.64 3.36 -9.23
N THR A 95 12.93 3.10 -9.23
CA THR A 95 13.96 4.14 -9.38
C THR A 95 14.00 4.79 -10.77
N GLY A 96 13.31 4.17 -11.75
CA GLY A 96 13.46 4.54 -13.16
C GLY A 96 14.77 4.01 -13.78
N PRO A 97 15.04 4.34 -15.07
CA PRO A 97 16.25 3.94 -15.76
C PRO A 97 17.49 4.64 -15.18
N PRO A 98 18.70 4.15 -15.48
CA PRO A 98 19.94 4.87 -15.17
C PRO A 98 19.91 6.30 -15.71
N GLY A 99 20.26 7.28 -14.86
CA GLY A 99 20.24 8.70 -15.22
C GLY A 99 18.84 9.35 -15.14
N ALA A 100 17.82 8.66 -14.59
CA ALA A 100 16.52 9.27 -14.36
C ALA A 100 16.65 10.49 -13.42
N GLU A 101 16.13 11.61 -13.88
CA GLU A 101 16.06 12.86 -13.13
C GLU A 101 14.84 12.88 -12.19
N ARG A 102 14.76 13.93 -11.37
CA ARG A 102 13.59 14.18 -10.53
C ARG A 102 12.37 14.50 -11.41
N GLU A 103 11.30 13.75 -11.17
CA GLU A 103 10.02 13.96 -11.82
C GLU A 103 8.98 14.38 -10.79
N GLU A 104 7.97 15.11 -11.22
CA GLU A 104 6.88 15.56 -10.37
C GLU A 104 5.57 14.89 -10.74
N SER A 105 4.74 14.69 -9.73
CA SER A 105 3.35 14.30 -9.85
C SER A 105 2.51 15.47 -10.38
N ARG A 106 1.23 15.23 -10.68
CA ARG A 106 0.31 16.30 -11.09
C ARG A 106 0.07 17.36 -10.01
N ASP A 107 0.35 17.02 -8.76
CA ASP A 107 0.22 17.91 -7.61
C ASP A 107 1.53 18.63 -7.25
N GLY A 108 2.61 18.45 -8.05
CA GLY A 108 3.91 19.09 -7.84
C GLY A 108 4.82 18.40 -6.83
N TYR A 109 4.48 17.19 -6.40
CA TYR A 109 5.30 16.40 -5.47
C TYR A 109 6.29 15.50 -6.20
N GLU A 110 7.43 15.18 -5.55
CA GLU A 110 8.33 14.17 -6.09
C GLU A 110 7.56 12.88 -6.41
N LEU A 111 7.76 12.35 -7.62
CA LEU A 111 6.87 11.35 -8.20
C LEU A 111 6.81 10.04 -7.38
N ARG A 112 7.94 9.60 -6.81
CA ARG A 112 7.98 8.36 -6.00
C ARG A 112 7.32 8.58 -4.64
N MET A 113 7.57 9.73 -4.03
CA MET A 113 6.89 10.12 -2.78
C MET A 113 5.38 10.23 -3.00
N ALA A 114 4.95 10.83 -4.12
CA ALA A 114 3.53 10.94 -4.45
C ALA A 114 2.86 9.57 -4.63
N VAL A 115 3.41 8.72 -5.51
CA VAL A 115 2.77 7.45 -5.92
C VAL A 115 2.94 6.35 -4.87
N ASN A 116 4.15 6.21 -4.29
CA ASN A 116 4.45 5.10 -3.38
C ASN A 116 4.01 5.37 -1.93
N TYR A 117 3.79 6.64 -1.56
CA TYR A 117 3.52 7.02 -0.19
C TYR A 117 2.27 7.90 -0.02
N LEU A 118 2.22 9.12 -0.61
CA LEU A 118 1.10 10.04 -0.37
C LEU A 118 -0.24 9.51 -0.89
N ALA A 119 -0.24 8.84 -2.04
CA ALA A 119 -1.46 8.23 -2.58
C ALA A 119 -1.96 7.07 -1.70
N PRO A 120 -1.15 6.07 -1.29
CA PRO A 120 -1.54 5.08 -0.27
C PRO A 120 -1.99 5.71 1.05
N PHE A 121 -1.32 6.76 1.53
CA PHE A 121 -1.71 7.48 2.74
C PHE A 121 -3.12 8.04 2.60
N LEU A 122 -3.39 8.84 1.56
CA LEU A 122 -4.69 9.46 1.33
C LEU A 122 -5.78 8.42 1.08
N LEU A 123 -5.55 7.44 0.17
CA LEU A 123 -6.53 6.41 -0.14
C LEU A 123 -6.93 5.61 1.10
N THR A 124 -5.94 5.23 1.91
CA THR A 124 -6.18 4.49 3.15
C THR A 124 -7.10 5.26 4.09
N HIS A 125 -6.84 6.56 4.32
CA HIS A 125 -7.69 7.37 5.20
C HIS A 125 -9.11 7.53 4.66
N LEU A 126 -9.25 7.76 3.37
CA LEU A 126 -10.57 7.92 2.74
C LEU A 126 -11.40 6.62 2.75
N LEU A 127 -10.74 5.45 2.74
CA LEU A 127 -11.40 4.14 2.81
C LEU A 127 -11.51 3.56 4.23
N LEU A 128 -11.03 4.27 5.25
CA LEU A 128 -11.13 3.77 6.64
C LEU A 128 -12.56 3.52 7.12
N PRO A 129 -13.58 4.32 6.78
CA PRO A 129 -14.96 3.99 7.13
C PRO A 129 -15.36 2.60 6.60
N ASN A 130 -15.01 2.29 5.35
CA ASN A 130 -15.30 1.00 4.70
C ASN A 130 -14.57 -0.17 5.39
N LEU A 131 -13.27 0.04 5.73
CA LEU A 131 -12.46 -0.97 6.41
C LEU A 131 -12.94 -1.21 7.85
N ARG A 132 -13.39 -0.17 8.55
CA ARG A 132 -13.93 -0.30 9.90
C ARG A 132 -15.29 -1.00 9.93
N SER A 133 -16.16 -0.72 8.97
CA SER A 133 -17.46 -1.42 8.86
C SER A 133 -17.30 -2.90 8.57
N SER A 134 -16.22 -3.28 7.87
CA SER A 134 -15.89 -4.67 7.51
C SER A 134 -14.97 -5.36 8.54
N ALA A 135 -14.72 -4.76 9.71
CA ALA A 135 -13.82 -5.36 10.70
C ALA A 135 -14.27 -6.77 11.13
N PRO A 136 -13.36 -7.75 11.26
CA PRO A 136 -11.90 -7.62 11.17
C PRO A 136 -11.41 -7.46 9.73
N SER A 137 -10.66 -6.40 9.47
CA SER A 137 -10.15 -6.03 8.15
C SER A 137 -8.63 -5.80 8.15
N ARG A 138 -8.02 -5.77 6.96
CA ARG A 138 -6.57 -5.70 6.81
C ARG A 138 -6.12 -4.65 5.80
N ILE A 139 -5.03 -3.96 6.12
CA ILE A 139 -4.31 -3.09 5.20
C ILE A 139 -2.91 -3.67 4.99
N VAL A 140 -2.55 -3.91 3.74
CA VAL A 140 -1.24 -4.43 3.33
C VAL A 140 -0.54 -3.37 2.48
N ASN A 141 0.58 -2.86 2.97
CA ASN A 141 1.38 -1.84 2.29
C ASN A 141 2.62 -2.49 1.64
N VAL A 142 2.73 -2.44 0.32
CA VAL A 142 3.85 -3.03 -0.41
C VAL A 142 5.05 -2.08 -0.38
N ALA A 143 5.94 -2.35 0.56
CA ALA A 143 7.18 -1.63 0.80
C ALA A 143 8.39 -2.28 0.11
N SER A 144 9.59 -2.15 0.69
CA SER A 144 10.83 -2.72 0.16
C SER A 144 11.86 -2.93 1.28
N LEU A 145 12.84 -3.82 1.05
CA LEU A 145 14.10 -3.84 1.81
C LEU A 145 15.03 -2.69 1.38
N GLY A 146 14.87 -2.16 0.15
CA GLY A 146 15.55 -0.94 -0.30
C GLY A 146 14.94 0.28 0.37
N GLN A 147 15.52 0.68 1.49
CA GLN A 147 15.07 1.79 2.34
C GLN A 147 16.18 2.83 2.45
N SER A 148 15.83 4.10 2.32
CA SER A 148 16.68 5.25 2.60
C SER A 148 16.00 6.12 3.65
N ARG A 149 16.79 6.78 4.49
CA ARG A 149 16.27 7.63 5.55
C ARG A 149 15.34 8.71 4.99
N VAL A 150 14.20 8.91 5.66
CA VAL A 150 13.27 9.98 5.33
C VAL A 150 13.82 11.31 5.83
N ASP A 151 14.09 12.24 4.91
CA ASP A 151 14.44 13.61 5.25
C ASP A 151 13.14 14.41 5.50
N LEU A 152 12.84 14.66 6.77
CA LEU A 152 11.64 15.40 7.17
C LEU A 152 11.71 16.90 6.86
N ASP A 153 12.91 17.42 6.58
CA ASP A 153 13.12 18.82 6.19
C ASP A 153 13.14 19.00 4.67
N ASP A 154 13.15 17.89 3.90
CA ASP A 154 13.12 17.90 2.43
C ASP A 154 12.46 16.61 1.88
N LEU A 155 11.20 16.38 2.25
CA LEU A 155 10.45 15.19 1.81
C LEU A 155 10.37 15.04 0.29
N MET A 156 10.43 16.15 -0.43
CA MET A 156 10.30 16.18 -1.90
C MET A 156 11.65 16.11 -2.62
N MET A 157 12.75 15.98 -1.85
CA MET A 157 14.11 15.91 -2.39
C MET A 157 14.38 17.01 -3.44
N GLU A 158 14.09 18.25 -3.07
CA GLU A 158 14.35 19.42 -3.90
C GLU A 158 15.85 19.71 -4.01
N ARG A 159 16.62 19.20 -3.05
CA ARG A 159 18.08 19.34 -2.95
C ARG A 159 18.75 17.98 -3.07
N GLY A 160 19.74 17.85 -3.96
CA GLY A 160 20.59 16.65 -4.03
C GLY A 160 19.85 15.38 -4.40
N TYR A 161 18.93 15.47 -5.37
CA TYR A 161 18.14 14.32 -5.80
C TYR A 161 19.01 13.14 -6.25
N GLU A 162 18.72 11.97 -5.69
CA GLU A 162 19.25 10.69 -6.12
C GLU A 162 18.10 9.67 -6.21
N ARG A 163 17.95 9.03 -7.37
CA ARG A 163 16.81 8.17 -7.71
C ARG A 163 16.62 6.97 -6.78
N TRP A 164 17.72 6.40 -6.26
CA TRP A 164 17.66 5.28 -5.32
C TRP A 164 17.20 5.75 -3.94
N ASP A 165 17.68 6.93 -3.52
CA ASP A 165 17.26 7.53 -2.26
C ASP A 165 15.79 7.97 -2.32
N ALA A 166 15.34 8.54 -3.43
CA ALA A 166 13.93 8.89 -3.63
C ALA A 166 13.01 7.67 -3.53
N TYR A 167 13.39 6.57 -4.19
CA TYR A 167 12.67 5.30 -4.04
C TYR A 167 12.71 4.78 -2.60
N GLY A 168 13.92 4.67 -2.03
CA GLY A 168 14.14 4.14 -0.68
C GLY A 168 13.41 4.96 0.39
N GLN A 169 13.46 6.30 0.29
CA GLN A 169 12.74 7.22 1.17
C GLN A 169 11.23 6.99 1.09
N SER A 170 10.66 6.87 -0.11
CA SER A 170 9.22 6.62 -0.27
C SER A 170 8.79 5.28 0.33
N LYS A 171 9.66 4.25 0.27
CA LYS A 171 9.38 2.93 0.85
C LYS A 171 9.52 2.92 2.37
N LEU A 172 10.51 3.61 2.92
CA LEU A 172 10.60 3.78 4.37
C LEU A 172 9.45 4.62 4.92
N ALA A 173 9.06 5.70 4.24
CA ALA A 173 7.90 6.51 4.61
C ALA A 173 6.61 5.65 4.71
N LEU A 174 6.41 4.72 3.78
CA LEU A 174 5.27 3.80 3.80
C LEU A 174 5.32 2.82 4.98
N ILE A 175 6.51 2.36 5.38
CA ILE A 175 6.69 1.53 6.60
C ILE A 175 6.42 2.36 7.85
N MET A 176 6.96 3.57 7.93
CA MET A 176 6.71 4.50 9.04
C MET A 176 5.21 4.79 9.20
N PHE A 177 4.51 5.04 8.11
CA PHE A 177 3.06 5.19 8.08
C PHE A 177 2.33 3.93 8.57
N THR A 178 2.75 2.75 8.14
CA THR A 178 2.19 1.47 8.60
C THR A 178 2.21 1.35 10.12
N MET A 179 3.36 1.64 10.73
CA MET A 179 3.52 1.55 12.19
C MET A 179 2.74 2.64 12.93
N GLU A 180 2.73 3.86 12.40
CA GLU A 180 1.96 4.97 12.98
C GLU A 180 0.46 4.71 12.89
N LEU A 181 -0.03 4.26 11.73
CA LEU A 181 -1.44 3.97 11.52
C LEU A 181 -1.92 2.81 12.40
N ALA A 182 -1.10 1.76 12.53
CA ALA A 182 -1.39 0.64 13.42
C ALA A 182 -1.59 1.09 14.88
N SER A 183 -0.77 2.02 15.35
CA SER A 183 -0.91 2.59 16.70
C SER A 183 -2.21 3.40 16.84
N ARG A 184 -2.60 4.15 15.80
CA ARG A 184 -3.83 4.97 15.79
C ARG A 184 -5.09 4.12 15.65
N LEU A 185 -5.01 2.94 15.06
CA LEU A 185 -6.12 2.01 14.86
C LEU A 185 -6.21 0.93 15.95
N ALA A 186 -5.47 1.04 17.04
CA ALA A 186 -5.53 0.08 18.13
C ALA A 186 -6.98 -0.14 18.61
N GLY A 187 -7.41 -1.39 18.73
CA GLY A 187 -8.78 -1.74 19.15
C GLY A 187 -9.87 -1.54 18.11
N SER A 188 -9.59 -1.05 16.92
CA SER A 188 -10.59 -0.83 15.87
C SER A 188 -10.97 -2.09 15.08
N GLY A 189 -10.25 -3.20 15.25
CA GLY A 189 -10.40 -4.40 14.42
C GLY A 189 -9.74 -4.30 13.03
N VAL A 190 -9.09 -3.17 12.70
CA VAL A 190 -8.33 -2.98 11.45
C VAL A 190 -6.85 -3.21 11.73
N THR A 191 -6.21 -4.13 11.03
CA THR A 191 -4.76 -4.35 11.11
C THR A 191 -4.02 -3.75 9.92
N VAL A 192 -2.79 -3.28 10.15
CA VAL A 192 -1.96 -2.64 9.11
C VAL A 192 -0.55 -3.21 9.16
N ASN A 193 -0.09 -3.82 8.06
CA ASN A 193 1.25 -4.36 7.96
C ASN A 193 1.92 -3.97 6.63
N ALA A 194 3.24 -3.88 6.64
CA ALA A 194 4.04 -3.63 5.45
C ALA A 194 4.81 -4.89 5.03
N VAL A 195 5.07 -5.03 3.72
CA VAL A 195 5.80 -6.19 3.18
C VAL A 195 6.76 -5.81 2.07
N HIS A 196 7.98 -6.37 2.12
CA HIS A 196 8.84 -6.54 0.96
C HIS A 196 8.42 -7.83 0.25
N PRO A 197 7.89 -7.77 -0.99
CA PRO A 197 7.31 -8.94 -1.62
C PRO A 197 8.35 -9.93 -2.17
N GLY A 198 9.59 -9.47 -2.36
CA GLY A 198 10.71 -10.20 -2.92
C GLY A 198 11.65 -9.29 -3.68
N THR A 199 12.90 -9.73 -3.86
CA THR A 199 13.97 -8.92 -4.46
C THR A 199 14.06 -9.15 -5.95
N MET A 200 14.04 -8.05 -6.74
CA MET A 200 14.26 -8.06 -8.19
C MET A 200 13.33 -9.06 -8.93
N LEU A 201 12.04 -9.07 -8.55
CA LEU A 201 11.03 -9.91 -9.19
C LEU A 201 10.81 -9.48 -10.65
N ASP A 202 10.48 -10.42 -11.53
CA ASP A 202 10.31 -10.17 -12.98
C ASP A 202 9.07 -9.31 -13.27
N THR A 203 9.17 -8.03 -12.95
CA THR A 203 8.14 -7.01 -13.15
C THR A 203 8.62 -5.93 -14.10
N LYS A 204 7.68 -5.16 -14.66
CA LYS A 204 8.00 -3.96 -15.44
C LYS A 204 8.93 -3.01 -14.67
N MET A 205 8.66 -2.79 -13.38
CA MET A 205 9.48 -1.93 -12.50
C MET A 205 10.96 -2.35 -12.49
N VAL A 206 11.23 -3.64 -12.37
CA VAL A 206 12.61 -4.17 -12.34
C VAL A 206 13.26 -4.09 -13.72
N ARG A 207 12.53 -4.41 -14.78
CA ARG A 207 13.05 -4.31 -16.16
C ARG A 207 13.46 -2.89 -16.54
N GLU A 208 12.77 -1.87 -16.01
CA GLU A 208 13.10 -0.45 -16.21
C GLU A 208 14.43 -0.04 -15.54
N THR A 209 14.92 -0.76 -14.55
CA THR A 209 16.21 -0.48 -13.89
C THR A 209 17.43 -0.94 -14.68
N ALA A 210 17.24 -1.61 -15.83
CA ALA A 210 18.26 -2.29 -16.61
C ALA A 210 19.01 -3.42 -15.86
N SER A 211 18.47 -3.88 -14.74
CA SER A 211 19.01 -5.01 -13.97
C SER A 211 18.22 -6.29 -14.30
N PRO A 212 18.89 -7.44 -14.39
CA PRO A 212 18.20 -8.70 -14.65
C PRO A 212 17.30 -9.08 -13.46
N PRO A 213 16.09 -9.62 -13.71
CA PRO A 213 15.25 -10.17 -12.66
C PRO A 213 15.94 -11.39 -12.00
N ARG A 214 15.65 -11.63 -10.71
CA ARG A 214 16.20 -12.71 -9.91
C ARG A 214 15.15 -13.62 -9.31
N GLY A 215 13.88 -13.20 -9.28
CA GLY A 215 12.73 -13.93 -8.77
C GLY A 215 11.53 -13.76 -9.70
N ASP A 216 10.51 -14.58 -9.50
CA ASP A 216 9.30 -14.50 -10.29
C ASP A 216 8.18 -13.72 -9.58
N VAL A 217 7.16 -13.38 -10.37
CA VAL A 217 5.99 -12.61 -9.89
C VAL A 217 5.19 -13.40 -8.86
N GLN A 218 5.22 -14.76 -8.92
CA GLN A 218 4.48 -15.61 -7.99
C GLN A 218 5.03 -15.46 -6.56
N GLU A 219 6.36 -15.39 -6.38
CA GLU A 219 6.96 -15.17 -5.05
C GLU A 219 6.39 -13.91 -4.38
N GLY A 220 6.25 -12.84 -5.16
CA GLY A 220 5.65 -11.61 -4.67
C GLY A 220 4.16 -11.76 -4.35
N ALA A 221 3.41 -12.43 -5.21
CA ALA A 221 1.99 -12.67 -5.00
C ALA A 221 1.72 -13.57 -3.77
N ASP A 222 2.55 -14.58 -3.55
CA ASP A 222 2.48 -15.44 -2.36
C ASP A 222 2.67 -14.62 -1.07
N SER A 223 3.59 -13.66 -1.10
CA SER A 223 3.84 -12.75 0.01
C SER A 223 2.62 -11.87 0.33
N LEU A 224 2.03 -11.27 -0.70
CA LEU A 224 0.86 -10.40 -0.53
C LEU A 224 -0.38 -11.21 -0.11
N THR A 225 -0.59 -12.37 -0.73
CA THR A 225 -1.69 -13.28 -0.39
C THR A 225 -1.57 -13.78 1.06
N PHE A 226 -0.35 -14.07 1.52
CA PHE A 226 -0.12 -14.44 2.91
C PHE A 226 -0.53 -13.32 3.88
N LEU A 227 -0.14 -12.07 3.62
CA LEU A 227 -0.52 -10.95 4.50
C LEU A 227 -2.04 -10.66 4.42
N ALA A 228 -2.63 -10.82 3.26
CA ALA A 228 -4.06 -10.57 3.04
C ALA A 228 -4.96 -11.65 3.68
N ALA A 229 -4.58 -12.93 3.59
CA ALA A 229 -5.49 -14.05 3.82
C ALA A 229 -5.09 -15.00 4.95
N SER A 230 -3.84 -15.00 5.41
CA SER A 230 -3.39 -15.99 6.39
C SER A 230 -4.05 -15.81 7.76
N PRO A 231 -4.65 -16.85 8.35
CA PRO A 231 -5.17 -16.80 9.72
C PRO A 231 -4.04 -16.64 10.77
N ARG A 232 -2.80 -16.97 10.42
CA ARG A 232 -1.63 -16.78 11.31
C ARG A 232 -1.35 -15.32 11.62
N LEU A 233 -1.90 -14.38 10.85
CA LEU A 233 -1.73 -12.94 11.03
C LEU A 233 -2.98 -12.27 11.62
N GLU A 234 -3.89 -13.04 12.20
CA GLU A 234 -5.02 -12.47 12.93
C GLU A 234 -4.52 -11.64 14.12
N GLY A 235 -4.96 -10.38 14.20
CA GLY A 235 -4.52 -9.42 15.22
C GLY A 235 -3.08 -8.91 15.08
N VAL A 236 -2.28 -9.43 14.15
CA VAL A 236 -0.92 -8.94 13.89
C VAL A 236 -0.99 -7.61 13.17
N THR A 237 -0.40 -6.56 13.77
CA THR A 237 -0.45 -5.20 13.22
C THR A 237 0.84 -4.42 13.52
N GLY A 238 1.17 -3.43 12.68
CA GLY A 238 2.33 -2.57 12.84
C GLY A 238 3.67 -3.26 12.55
N ARG A 239 3.64 -4.34 11.76
CA ARG A 239 4.83 -5.13 11.44
C ARG A 239 5.29 -4.92 10.00
N PHE A 240 6.61 -5.12 9.81
CA PHE A 240 7.24 -5.22 8.50
C PHE A 240 7.66 -6.66 8.24
N PHE A 241 7.46 -7.14 7.02
CA PHE A 241 7.76 -8.50 6.61
C PHE A 241 8.72 -8.50 5.41
N ASP A 242 9.70 -9.38 5.42
CA ASP A 242 10.36 -9.86 4.21
C ASP A 242 9.65 -11.12 3.76
N ARG A 243 8.92 -11.02 2.65
CA ARG A 243 8.01 -12.08 2.19
C ARG A 243 7.00 -12.46 3.29
N GLN A 244 7.16 -13.65 3.85
CA GLN A 244 6.26 -14.20 4.88
C GLN A 244 6.87 -14.21 6.29
N ARG A 245 8.06 -13.60 6.47
CA ARG A 245 8.77 -13.55 7.76
C ARG A 245 8.78 -12.13 8.28
N GLU A 246 8.49 -11.96 9.56
CA GLU A 246 8.67 -10.65 10.20
C GLU A 246 10.15 -10.27 10.14
N GLU A 247 10.41 -9.03 9.73
CA GLU A 247 11.74 -8.46 9.53
C GLU A 247 11.83 -7.08 10.17
N ARG A 248 13.04 -6.63 10.46
CA ARG A 248 13.27 -5.27 10.96
C ARG A 248 13.43 -4.29 9.81
N ALA A 249 12.68 -3.20 9.88
CA ALA A 249 12.87 -2.05 9.00
C ALA A 249 14.07 -1.21 9.44
N ASP A 250 14.40 -0.16 8.66
CA ASP A 250 15.34 0.86 9.12
C ASP A 250 14.95 1.41 10.49
N ARG A 251 15.97 1.77 11.30
CA ARG A 251 15.79 2.26 12.66
C ARG A 251 14.84 3.46 12.79
N GLN A 252 14.79 4.32 11.75
CA GLN A 252 13.91 5.50 11.76
C GLN A 252 12.43 5.12 11.82
N ALA A 253 12.04 3.95 11.28
CA ALA A 253 10.68 3.46 11.38
C ALA A 253 10.21 3.26 12.82
N TYR A 254 11.13 3.05 13.74
CA TYR A 254 10.83 2.84 15.17
C TYR A 254 10.88 4.14 15.99
N ASP A 255 11.30 5.25 15.40
CA ASP A 255 11.26 6.57 16.04
C ASP A 255 9.82 7.14 16.00
N ALA A 256 9.18 7.14 17.15
CA ALA A 256 7.80 7.63 17.28
C ALA A 256 7.67 9.15 16.98
N GLY A 257 8.72 9.93 17.27
CA GLY A 257 8.74 11.37 16.93
C GLY A 257 8.77 11.58 15.43
N ALA A 258 9.67 10.88 14.72
CA ALA A 258 9.78 10.94 13.28
C ALA A 258 8.50 10.46 12.58
N ARG A 259 7.86 9.36 13.06
CA ARG A 259 6.58 8.90 12.50
C ARG A 259 5.46 9.90 12.65
N ARG A 260 5.32 10.52 13.82
CA ARG A 260 4.29 11.56 14.06
C ARG A 260 4.51 12.78 13.19
N GLU A 261 5.76 13.21 13.04
CA GLU A 261 6.07 14.35 12.19
C GLU A 261 5.78 14.06 10.72
N LEU A 262 6.21 12.91 10.21
CA LEU A 262 5.87 12.47 8.86
C LEU A 262 4.35 12.42 8.65
N TYR A 263 3.61 11.86 9.59
CA TYR A 263 2.14 11.79 9.53
C TYR A 263 1.51 13.18 9.47
N ARG A 264 1.97 14.10 10.33
CA ARG A 264 1.48 15.50 10.36
C ARG A 264 1.71 16.21 9.02
N GLN A 265 2.92 16.09 8.46
CA GLN A 265 3.24 16.65 7.15
C GLN A 265 2.40 16.02 6.03
N SER A 266 2.18 14.72 6.09
CA SER A 266 1.36 14.01 5.09
C SER A 266 -0.11 14.46 5.12
N VAL A 267 -0.68 14.72 6.29
CA VAL A 267 -2.03 15.32 6.41
C VAL A 267 -2.07 16.65 5.69
N ALA A 268 -1.08 17.52 5.90
CA ALA A 268 -1.00 18.83 5.25
C ALA A 268 -0.82 18.71 3.73
N LEU A 269 0.14 17.89 3.29
CA LEU A 269 0.45 17.68 1.86
C LEU A 269 -0.72 17.06 1.09
N THR A 270 -1.44 16.13 1.69
CA THR A 270 -2.59 15.52 1.03
C THR A 270 -3.88 16.34 1.14
N GLY A 271 -3.91 17.41 1.94
CA GLY A 271 -5.12 18.16 2.23
C GLY A 271 -6.21 17.27 2.85
N LEU A 272 -5.80 16.31 3.68
CA LEU A 272 -6.74 15.48 4.42
C LEU A 272 -7.39 16.32 5.50
N GLU A 273 -8.74 16.31 5.54
CA GLU A 273 -9.48 17.04 6.58
C GLU A 273 -9.09 16.54 7.98
N PRO A 274 -8.95 17.43 8.98
CA PRO A 274 -8.54 17.06 10.33
C PRO A 274 -9.43 15.98 10.98
N GLU A 275 -10.71 15.97 10.67
CA GLU A 275 -11.69 14.99 11.16
C GLU A 275 -11.48 13.61 10.55
N ALA A 276 -10.93 13.52 9.36
CA ALA A 276 -10.54 12.26 8.70
C ALA A 276 -9.16 11.80 9.16
N ALA A 277 -8.33 12.65 9.74
CA ALA A 277 -7.07 12.29 10.36
C ALA A 277 -7.34 11.61 11.70
N ILE A 278 -6.84 10.38 11.86
CA ILE A 278 -7.08 9.59 13.07
C ILE A 278 -6.22 10.14 14.21
N PRO A 279 -6.80 10.59 15.34
CA PRO A 279 -6.01 11.01 16.48
C PRO A 279 -5.21 9.85 17.07
N LEU A 280 -4.08 10.14 17.71
CA LEU A 280 -3.43 9.13 18.58
C LEU A 280 -4.40 8.81 19.71
N GLN A 281 -4.65 7.53 19.93
CA GLN A 281 -5.30 7.12 21.17
C GLN A 281 -4.32 7.42 22.31
N GLU A 282 -4.71 8.28 23.25
CA GLU A 282 -3.99 8.41 24.51
C GLU A 282 -3.96 7.02 25.15
N ALA A 283 -2.75 6.50 25.38
CA ALA A 283 -2.60 5.27 26.16
C ALA A 283 -3.31 5.52 27.49
N GLY A 284 -4.44 4.85 27.71
CA GLY A 284 -5.22 4.99 28.91
C GLY A 284 -4.32 4.70 30.13
N LEU A 285 -3.83 5.75 30.77
CA LEU A 285 -3.37 5.71 32.14
C LEU A 285 -4.60 5.38 33.00
N GLN A 286 -4.97 4.09 33.05
CA GLN A 286 -5.74 3.61 34.16
C GLN A 286 -4.88 3.82 35.41
N ARG A 287 -5.07 4.99 36.05
CA ARG A 287 -4.71 5.13 37.46
C ARG A 287 -5.51 4.05 38.19
N SER A 288 -4.85 2.98 38.57
CA SER A 288 -5.34 2.12 39.63
C SER A 288 -5.23 2.90 40.93
N ASP A 289 -6.25 3.68 41.21
CA ASP A 289 -6.53 4.09 42.57
C ASP A 289 -7.10 2.87 43.29
N ARG A 290 -6.21 2.15 43.99
CA ARG A 290 -6.54 1.44 45.23
C ARG A 290 -5.24 1.06 45.97
#